data_784c5871b26a1d1c69518866d6b142a4
#
_entry.id   784c5871b26a1d1c69518866d6b142a4
#
_cell.length_a   1.000
_cell.length_b   1.000
_cell.length_c   1.000
_cell.angle_alpha   90.00
_cell.angle_beta   90.00
_cell.angle_gamma   90.00
#
_symmetry.space_group_name_H-M   'P 1'
#
loop_
_entity.id
_entity.type
_entity.pdbx_description
1 polymer ?
#
loop_
_entity_poly.entity_id
_entity_poly.type
_entity_poly.pdbx_seq_one_letter_code
_entity_poly.pdbx_strand_id
1 'polypeptide(L)'
;MPSLRAKLRRSGIIGFAAAAVGLSAAVPGAAQTVDGSHPDFSGIWFPAGRARQTPEQLPWTDEAERLKEEYESQFEIDDDPGRYCIWPGMPRAPWGAPFPIEIIHRPQDVTIYWEGYGMYRKIYMQESAPPAPPVASAMGYSVAHWEGDTLVVETTGLKAYPYMSRLATTSDAHVMERLSKVEREVDGETRTFLVDEITLTDPKLYTEPVHLRAEAELRPDIQMLEYTCTDTLWDEYLQQRGLTLPDVDALPESR
;
A
#
# COMPACT_ATOMS: atom_id res chain seq x y z
N MET A 1 -24.90 -71.46 65.99
CA MET A 1 -23.48 -71.02 65.93
C MET A 1 -23.09 -70.90 64.45
N PRO A 2 -23.02 -69.70 63.89
CA PRO A 2 -22.08 -69.50 62.80
C PRO A 2 -21.35 -68.15 62.89
N SER A 3 -20.14 -68.19 62.36
CA SER A 3 -19.07 -67.20 62.38
C SER A 3 -19.33 -65.97 61.43
N LEU A 4 -19.13 -64.77 61.97
CA LEU A 4 -19.05 -63.52 61.19
C LEU A 4 -17.67 -63.41 60.49
N ARG A 5 -17.67 -63.32 59.19
CA ARG A 5 -16.52 -62.88 58.43
C ARG A 5 -16.65 -61.39 58.10
N ALA A 6 -15.69 -60.59 58.58
CA ALA A 6 -15.57 -59.18 58.30
C ALA A 6 -15.03 -58.98 56.87
N LYS A 7 -15.70 -58.16 56.07
CA LYS A 7 -15.21 -57.70 54.80
C LYS A 7 -14.52 -56.32 54.95
N LEU A 8 -13.21 -56.30 54.70
CA LEU A 8 -12.44 -55.08 54.59
C LEU A 8 -12.89 -54.34 53.31
N ARG A 9 -13.38 -53.13 53.52
CA ARG A 9 -13.57 -52.14 52.40
C ARG A 9 -12.24 -51.42 52.10
N ARG A 10 -11.72 -51.55 50.88
CA ARG A 10 -10.62 -50.75 50.38
C ARG A 10 -11.18 -49.40 49.96
N SER A 11 -10.79 -48.30 50.61
CA SER A 11 -11.03 -46.95 50.21
C SER A 11 -10.07 -46.58 49.07
N GLY A 12 -10.61 -46.34 47.88
CA GLY A 12 -9.84 -45.79 46.74
C GLY A 12 -9.65 -44.28 46.92
N ILE A 13 -8.40 -43.86 46.94
CA ILE A 13 -8.03 -42.44 46.89
C ILE A 13 -8.18 -41.97 45.42
N ILE A 14 -9.13 -41.09 45.19
CA ILE A 14 -9.28 -40.41 43.90
C ILE A 14 -8.32 -39.22 43.92
N GLY A 15 -7.22 -39.33 43.19
CA GLY A 15 -6.29 -38.23 42.95
C GLY A 15 -6.90 -37.23 41.96
N PHE A 16 -7.17 -36.02 42.42
CA PHE A 16 -7.48 -34.89 41.54
C PHE A 16 -6.19 -34.41 40.87
N ALA A 17 -6.05 -34.64 39.58
CA ALA A 17 -5.04 -34.01 38.77
C ALA A 17 -5.49 -32.57 38.49
N ALA A 18 -4.85 -31.58 39.09
CA ALA A 18 -5.03 -30.19 38.78
C ALA A 18 -4.36 -29.90 37.40
N ALA A 19 -5.17 -29.71 36.36
CA ALA A 19 -4.69 -29.22 35.09
C ALA A 19 -4.34 -27.72 35.25
N ALA A 20 -3.06 -27.41 35.24
CA ALA A 20 -2.57 -26.03 35.14
C ALA A 20 -2.85 -25.51 33.73
N VAL A 21 -3.87 -24.67 33.57
CA VAL A 21 -4.10 -23.89 32.36
C VAL A 21 -3.04 -22.80 32.35
N GLY A 22 -1.99 -23.01 31.57
CA GLY A 22 -1.00 -21.98 31.30
C GLY A 22 -1.63 -20.87 30.46
N LEU A 23 -1.86 -19.71 31.08
CA LEU A 23 -2.09 -18.47 30.33
C LEU A 23 -0.80 -18.13 29.57
N SER A 24 -0.77 -18.44 28.27
CA SER A 24 0.25 -17.87 27.40
C SER A 24 -0.08 -16.38 27.22
N ALA A 25 0.66 -15.52 27.91
CA ALA A 25 0.66 -14.09 27.63
C ALA A 25 1.14 -13.91 26.17
N ALA A 26 0.28 -13.35 25.31
CA ALA A 26 0.68 -12.93 23.99
C ALA A 26 1.76 -11.84 24.15
N VAL A 27 2.98 -12.16 23.75
CA VAL A 27 4.06 -11.18 23.63
C VAL A 27 3.67 -10.24 22.47
N PRO A 28 3.61 -8.91 22.68
CA PRO A 28 3.38 -7.99 21.57
C PRO A 28 4.49 -8.19 20.53
N GLY A 29 4.07 -8.32 19.27
CA GLY A 29 4.83 -8.86 18.18
C GLY A 29 6.21 -8.23 18.01
N ALA A 30 7.23 -9.04 18.15
CA ALA A 30 8.48 -8.80 17.48
C ALA A 30 8.17 -8.74 15.97
N ALA A 31 8.62 -7.69 15.30
CA ALA A 31 8.52 -7.55 13.86
C ALA A 31 9.05 -8.82 13.21
N GLN A 32 8.17 -9.56 12.53
CA GLN A 32 8.57 -10.79 11.86
C GLN A 32 9.44 -10.36 10.68
N THR A 33 10.70 -10.76 10.70
CA THR A 33 11.58 -10.66 9.53
C THR A 33 11.17 -11.76 8.57
N VAL A 34 10.96 -11.41 7.30
CA VAL A 34 10.40 -12.34 6.30
C VAL A 34 11.31 -13.54 6.04
N ASP A 35 12.62 -13.36 6.21
CA ASP A 35 13.63 -14.44 6.14
C ASP A 35 14.66 -14.36 7.28
N GLY A 36 14.51 -13.42 8.20
CA GLY A 36 15.43 -13.17 9.31
C GLY A 36 16.62 -12.28 8.97
N SER A 37 16.84 -11.88 7.73
CA SER A 37 17.99 -11.11 7.29
C SER A 37 17.70 -9.65 6.94
N HIS A 38 16.44 -9.33 6.58
CA HIS A 38 16.04 -7.99 6.14
C HIS A 38 14.78 -7.48 6.85
N PRO A 39 14.54 -6.16 6.89
CA PRO A 39 13.34 -5.58 7.49
C PRO A 39 12.06 -6.09 6.84
N ASP A 40 11.05 -6.40 7.67
CA ASP A 40 9.71 -6.68 7.21
C ASP A 40 8.92 -5.37 7.05
N PHE A 41 8.41 -5.12 5.85
CA PHE A 41 7.57 -3.96 5.53
C PHE A 41 6.08 -4.25 5.68
N SER A 42 5.67 -5.48 6.06
CA SER A 42 4.26 -5.84 6.20
C SER A 42 3.51 -4.93 7.16
N GLY A 43 2.26 -4.65 6.84
CA GLY A 43 1.37 -3.86 7.67
C GLY A 43 0.62 -2.78 6.92
N ILE A 44 -0.18 -2.01 7.66
CA ILE A 44 -0.93 -0.87 7.14
C ILE A 44 -0.15 0.41 7.44
N TRP A 45 0.07 1.20 6.40
CA TRP A 45 0.85 2.43 6.45
C TRP A 45 -0.02 3.61 6.03
N PHE A 46 -0.01 4.67 6.85
CA PHE A 46 -0.77 5.88 6.56
C PHE A 46 0.17 7.00 6.08
N PRO A 47 -0.12 7.68 4.95
CA PRO A 47 0.75 8.72 4.41
C PRO A 47 1.04 9.83 5.42
N ALA A 48 2.30 10.11 5.68
CA ALA A 48 2.75 11.22 6.50
C ALA A 48 2.86 12.49 5.63
N GLY A 49 1.74 13.17 5.41
CA GLY A 49 1.58 14.22 4.39
C GLY A 49 2.59 15.37 4.43
N ARG A 50 3.22 15.66 5.57
CA ARG A 50 4.25 16.70 5.69
C ARG A 50 5.64 16.28 5.22
N ALA A 51 5.86 14.99 5.04
CA ALA A 51 7.14 14.43 4.63
C ALA A 51 7.26 14.22 3.11
N ARG A 52 6.26 14.66 2.34
CA ARG A 52 6.34 14.67 0.88
C ARG A 52 7.25 15.79 0.41
N GLN A 53 8.25 15.43 -0.37
CA GLN A 53 9.17 16.39 -0.97
C GLN A 53 9.14 16.24 -2.49
N THR A 54 9.01 17.36 -3.16
CA THR A 54 9.17 17.51 -4.61
C THR A 54 10.14 18.63 -4.88
N PRO A 55 10.81 18.64 -6.04
CA PRO A 55 11.47 19.85 -6.52
C PRO A 55 10.47 21.03 -6.60
N GLU A 56 10.92 22.21 -6.29
CA GLU A 56 10.11 23.44 -6.42
C GLU A 56 9.70 23.66 -7.89
N GLN A 57 10.59 23.33 -8.80
CA GLN A 57 10.36 23.33 -10.24
C GLN A 57 10.87 22.02 -10.85
N LEU A 58 10.10 21.46 -11.76
CA LEU A 58 10.52 20.29 -12.52
C LEU A 58 11.48 20.71 -13.63
N PRO A 59 12.56 19.96 -13.88
CA PRO A 59 13.56 20.27 -14.90
C PRO A 59 13.07 19.83 -16.29
N TRP A 60 12.04 20.48 -16.80
CA TRP A 60 11.46 20.17 -18.10
C TRP A 60 12.46 20.37 -19.25
N THR A 61 12.37 19.54 -20.29
CA THR A 61 12.99 19.83 -21.58
C THR A 61 12.24 20.97 -22.27
N ASP A 62 12.86 21.66 -23.23
CA ASP A 62 12.19 22.74 -24.01
C ASP A 62 10.91 22.23 -24.68
N GLU A 63 10.89 21.01 -25.17
CA GLU A 63 9.71 20.39 -25.78
C GLU A 63 8.63 20.07 -24.75
N ALA A 64 9.01 19.61 -23.56
CA ALA A 64 8.08 19.34 -22.48
C ALA A 64 7.47 20.64 -21.93
N GLU A 65 8.23 21.73 -21.82
CA GLU A 65 7.69 23.06 -21.47
C GLU A 65 6.63 23.51 -22.48
N ARG A 66 6.90 23.36 -23.79
CA ARG A 66 5.93 23.68 -24.83
C ARG A 66 4.65 22.84 -24.73
N LEU A 67 4.77 21.54 -24.47
CA LEU A 67 3.62 20.65 -24.25
C LEU A 67 2.85 21.03 -22.98
N LYS A 68 3.55 21.46 -21.93
CA LYS A 68 2.96 21.93 -20.69
C LYS A 68 2.14 23.21 -20.92
N GLU A 69 2.69 24.19 -21.64
CA GLU A 69 1.96 25.42 -22.00
C GLU A 69 0.69 25.11 -22.84
N GLU A 70 0.81 24.19 -23.81
CA GLU A 70 -0.33 23.71 -24.58
C GLU A 70 -1.40 23.05 -23.71
N TYR A 71 -0.99 22.19 -22.78
CA TYR A 71 -1.88 21.53 -21.82
C TYR A 71 -2.60 22.56 -20.94
N GLU A 72 -1.85 23.51 -20.33
CA GLU A 72 -2.39 24.54 -19.44
C GLU A 72 -3.30 25.55 -20.16
N SER A 73 -3.22 25.66 -21.49
CA SER A 73 -4.17 26.44 -22.29
C SER A 73 -5.57 25.82 -22.41
N GLN A 74 -5.69 24.51 -22.10
CA GLN A 74 -6.91 23.71 -22.27
C GLN A 74 -7.48 23.20 -20.96
N PHE A 75 -6.63 23.01 -19.93
CA PHE A 75 -6.99 22.38 -18.67
C PHE A 75 -6.68 23.31 -17.50
N GLU A 76 -7.60 23.37 -16.55
CA GLU A 76 -7.37 24.04 -15.26
C GLU A 76 -6.60 23.13 -14.30
N ILE A 77 -6.00 23.71 -13.27
CA ILE A 77 -5.25 22.96 -12.23
C ILE A 77 -6.10 21.89 -11.54
N ASP A 78 -7.40 22.12 -11.47
CA ASP A 78 -8.39 21.25 -10.83
C ASP A 78 -8.99 20.20 -11.78
N ASP A 79 -8.62 20.21 -13.07
CA ASP A 79 -8.95 19.15 -14.01
C ASP A 79 -8.10 17.92 -13.71
N ASP A 80 -8.51 17.18 -12.66
CA ASP A 80 -7.79 16.02 -12.17
C ASP A 80 -8.46 14.71 -12.65
N PRO A 81 -7.72 13.87 -13.40
CA PRO A 81 -8.22 12.57 -13.84
C PRO A 81 -8.67 11.66 -12.68
N GLY A 82 -8.13 11.87 -11.48
CA GLY A 82 -8.56 11.15 -10.27
C GLY A 82 -10.04 11.32 -9.95
N ARG A 83 -10.66 12.44 -10.32
CA ARG A 83 -12.11 12.66 -10.21
C ARG A 83 -12.92 11.71 -11.09
N TYR A 84 -12.29 11.16 -12.11
CA TYR A 84 -12.88 10.20 -13.04
C TYR A 84 -12.34 8.79 -12.84
N CYS A 85 -11.90 8.49 -11.62
CA CYS A 85 -11.36 7.18 -11.24
C CYS A 85 -10.14 6.73 -12.05
N ILE A 86 -9.41 7.69 -12.65
CA ILE A 86 -8.16 7.39 -13.36
C ILE A 86 -7.00 7.46 -12.36
N TRP A 87 -6.44 6.30 -12.07
CA TRP A 87 -5.31 6.16 -11.17
C TRP A 87 -4.02 6.73 -11.76
N PRO A 88 -3.26 7.53 -11.00
CA PRO A 88 -2.06 8.18 -11.53
C PRO A 88 -0.89 7.22 -11.81
N GLY A 89 -0.85 6.04 -11.20
CA GLY A 89 0.26 5.10 -11.36
C GLY A 89 1.58 5.58 -10.74
N MET A 90 2.67 4.93 -11.18
CA MET A 90 4.03 5.28 -10.75
C MET A 90 4.59 6.45 -11.58
N PRO A 91 5.44 7.30 -10.97
CA PRO A 91 5.91 7.33 -9.58
C PRO A 91 4.96 8.08 -8.63
N ARG A 92 3.83 8.54 -9.11
CA ARG A 92 2.93 9.42 -8.36
C ARG A 92 2.14 8.69 -7.27
N ALA A 93 1.91 7.39 -7.42
CA ALA A 93 1.12 6.59 -6.48
C ALA A 93 1.64 6.67 -5.03
N PRO A 94 2.91 6.38 -4.72
CA PRO A 94 3.42 6.47 -3.35
C PRO A 94 3.53 7.90 -2.85
N TRP A 95 3.77 8.84 -3.76
CA TRP A 95 3.98 10.24 -3.41
C TRP A 95 2.67 11.05 -3.30
N GLY A 96 1.70 10.80 -4.19
CA GLY A 96 0.52 11.65 -4.37
C GLY A 96 -0.75 11.19 -3.67
N ALA A 97 -0.87 9.92 -3.29
CA ALA A 97 -2.10 9.36 -2.75
C ALA A 97 -2.29 9.71 -1.25
N PRO A 98 -3.44 10.26 -0.84
CA PRO A 98 -3.73 10.57 0.56
C PRO A 98 -4.31 9.36 1.35
N PHE A 99 -4.34 8.19 0.74
CA PHE A 99 -4.98 6.99 1.28
C PHE A 99 -3.99 6.05 1.93
N PRO A 100 -4.41 5.24 2.92
CA PRO A 100 -3.56 4.20 3.48
C PRO A 100 -3.20 3.15 2.44
N ILE A 101 -2.09 2.48 2.70
CA ILE A 101 -1.62 1.34 1.93
C ILE A 101 -1.45 0.14 2.86
N GLU A 102 -1.71 -1.05 2.32
CA GLU A 102 -1.33 -2.30 2.96
C GLU A 102 -0.17 -2.93 2.20
N ILE A 103 0.87 -3.28 2.93
CA ILE A 103 2.02 -4.01 2.38
C ILE A 103 1.97 -5.45 2.87
N ILE A 104 2.04 -6.37 1.92
CA ILE A 104 2.21 -7.80 2.16
C ILE A 104 3.58 -8.19 1.64
N HIS A 105 4.51 -8.42 2.55
CA HIS A 105 5.88 -8.76 2.22
C HIS A 105 6.11 -10.27 2.36
N ARG A 106 6.62 -10.91 1.30
CA ARG A 106 7.00 -12.32 1.24
C ARG A 106 8.44 -12.45 0.74
N PRO A 107 9.13 -13.57 0.98
CA PRO A 107 10.50 -13.74 0.51
C PRO A 107 10.70 -13.54 -0.99
N GLN A 108 9.68 -13.85 -1.81
CA GLN A 108 9.76 -13.77 -3.28
C GLN A 108 9.18 -12.48 -3.86
N ASP A 109 8.38 -11.73 -3.10
CA ASP A 109 7.68 -10.55 -3.61
C ASP A 109 7.15 -9.62 -2.49
N VAL A 110 6.96 -8.36 -2.85
CA VAL A 110 6.22 -7.39 -2.06
C VAL A 110 4.98 -6.98 -2.84
N THR A 111 3.81 -7.08 -2.21
CA THR A 111 2.56 -6.57 -2.77
C THR A 111 2.13 -5.34 -1.99
N ILE A 112 1.92 -4.23 -2.67
CA ILE A 112 1.39 -3.00 -2.10
C ILE A 112 -0.03 -2.83 -2.63
N TYR A 113 -0.97 -2.69 -1.71
CA TYR A 113 -2.36 -2.38 -2.01
C TYR A 113 -2.68 -0.96 -1.51
N TRP A 114 -3.22 -0.11 -2.38
CA TRP A 114 -3.73 1.21 -2.05
C TRP A 114 -5.23 1.15 -1.81
N GLU A 115 -5.70 1.66 -0.68
CA GLU A 115 -7.13 1.81 -0.43
C GLU A 115 -7.77 2.65 -1.53
N GLY A 116 -7.18 3.81 -1.82
CA GLY A 116 -7.63 4.65 -2.92
C GLY A 116 -7.62 3.91 -4.25
N TYR A 117 -8.77 3.89 -4.93
CA TYR A 117 -8.98 3.24 -6.23
C TYR A 117 -8.87 1.71 -6.22
N GLY A 118 -8.68 1.05 -5.07
CA GLY A 118 -8.52 -0.39 -4.98
C GLY A 118 -7.36 -0.94 -5.81
N MET A 119 -6.29 -0.18 -5.96
CA MET A 119 -5.17 -0.55 -6.82
C MET A 119 -4.12 -1.36 -6.07
N TYR A 120 -3.44 -2.21 -6.78
CA TYR A 120 -2.31 -2.96 -6.25
C TYR A 120 -1.09 -2.90 -7.17
N ARG A 121 0.07 -3.08 -6.59
CA ARG A 121 1.36 -3.21 -7.27
C ARG A 121 2.09 -4.43 -6.77
N LYS A 122 2.67 -5.18 -7.69
CA LYS A 122 3.53 -6.31 -7.40
C LYS A 122 4.98 -5.93 -7.67
N ILE A 123 5.83 -6.13 -6.67
CA ILE A 123 7.28 -5.96 -6.76
C ILE A 123 7.89 -7.34 -6.60
N TYR A 124 8.60 -7.84 -7.60
CA TYR A 124 9.22 -9.15 -7.58
C TYR A 124 10.65 -9.05 -7.08
N MET A 125 11.06 -9.97 -6.20
CA MET A 125 12.48 -10.08 -5.89
C MET A 125 13.23 -10.58 -7.12
N GLN A 126 14.43 -10.03 -7.38
CA GLN A 126 15.18 -10.26 -8.61
C GLN A 126 15.38 -11.74 -8.93
N GLU A 127 15.65 -12.57 -7.93
CA GLU A 127 15.87 -14.01 -8.06
C GLU A 127 14.61 -14.78 -8.48
N SER A 128 13.43 -14.22 -8.27
CA SER A 128 12.12 -14.86 -8.54
C SER A 128 11.27 -14.10 -9.55
N ALA A 129 11.82 -13.03 -10.15
CA ALA A 129 11.08 -12.18 -11.08
C ALA A 129 10.69 -12.94 -12.36
N PRO A 130 9.40 -12.99 -12.71
CA PRO A 130 8.98 -13.53 -14.00
C PRO A 130 9.39 -12.58 -15.13
N PRO A 131 9.39 -13.03 -16.40
CA PRO A 131 9.58 -12.13 -17.53
C PRO A 131 8.64 -10.93 -17.48
N ALA A 132 9.15 -9.75 -17.86
CA ALA A 132 8.33 -8.54 -17.93
C ALA A 132 7.13 -8.73 -18.87
N PRO A 133 5.92 -8.26 -18.50
CA PRO A 133 4.75 -8.36 -19.34
C PRO A 133 4.91 -7.52 -20.62
N PRO A 134 4.32 -7.96 -21.75
CA PRO A 134 4.45 -7.24 -23.01
C PRO A 134 3.62 -5.95 -23.08
N VAL A 135 2.76 -5.72 -22.09
CA VAL A 135 1.83 -4.56 -22.06
C VAL A 135 2.19 -3.64 -20.91
N ALA A 136 2.39 -2.38 -21.22
CA ALA A 136 2.61 -1.34 -20.24
C ALA A 136 1.38 -1.11 -19.33
N SER A 137 1.62 -0.80 -18.07
CA SER A 137 0.56 -0.52 -17.09
C SER A 137 0.85 0.76 -16.30
N ALA A 138 -0.15 1.28 -15.57
CA ALA A 138 0.05 2.44 -14.71
C ALA A 138 1.08 2.17 -13.60
N MET A 139 1.17 0.93 -13.09
CA MET A 139 2.12 0.52 -12.05
C MET A 139 3.43 0.00 -12.61
N GLY A 140 3.53 -0.24 -13.94
CA GLY A 140 4.70 -0.80 -14.59
C GLY A 140 4.99 -2.24 -14.18
N TYR A 141 6.23 -2.62 -14.39
CA TYR A 141 6.83 -3.89 -13.96
C TYR A 141 7.99 -3.58 -13.02
N SER A 142 7.92 -4.08 -11.79
CA SER A 142 8.83 -3.73 -10.71
C SER A 142 9.64 -4.94 -10.26
N VAL A 143 10.96 -4.78 -10.20
CA VAL A 143 11.91 -5.78 -9.72
C VAL A 143 12.74 -5.16 -8.60
N ALA A 144 13.02 -5.92 -7.55
CA ALA A 144 13.73 -5.41 -6.38
C ALA A 144 14.89 -6.32 -5.96
N HIS A 145 15.87 -5.72 -5.30
CA HIS A 145 16.94 -6.39 -4.59
C HIS A 145 17.27 -5.65 -3.29
N TRP A 146 17.95 -6.31 -2.38
CA TRP A 146 18.36 -5.72 -1.12
C TRP A 146 19.74 -5.09 -1.19
N GLU A 147 19.89 -3.87 -0.66
CA GLU A 147 21.15 -3.21 -0.33
C GLU A 147 21.18 -2.94 1.19
N GLY A 148 21.74 -3.88 1.95
CA GLY A 148 21.64 -3.86 3.41
C GLY A 148 20.17 -3.93 3.86
N ASP A 149 19.70 -2.93 4.61
CA ASP A 149 18.31 -2.84 5.09
C ASP A 149 17.39 -2.01 4.16
N THR A 150 17.89 -1.63 2.97
CA THR A 150 17.14 -0.88 1.98
C THR A 150 16.70 -1.78 0.84
N LEU A 151 15.42 -1.80 0.53
CA LEU A 151 14.88 -2.46 -0.66
C LEU A 151 14.96 -1.49 -1.84
N VAL A 152 15.81 -1.79 -2.82
CA VAL A 152 15.94 -1.03 -4.06
C VAL A 152 15.01 -1.62 -5.10
N VAL A 153 14.13 -0.80 -5.66
CA VAL A 153 13.11 -1.21 -6.63
C VAL A 153 13.31 -0.48 -7.94
N GLU A 154 13.41 -1.20 -9.02
CA GLU A 154 13.43 -0.67 -10.38
C GLU A 154 12.10 -0.95 -11.08
N THR A 155 11.50 0.09 -11.68
CA THR A 155 10.22 -0.02 -12.38
C THR A 155 10.34 0.51 -13.81
N THR A 156 9.92 -0.34 -14.74
CA THR A 156 9.85 -0.07 -16.18
C THR A 156 8.48 -0.45 -16.74
N GLY A 157 8.27 -0.33 -18.04
CA GLY A 157 7.00 -0.72 -18.67
C GLY A 157 5.81 0.10 -18.20
N LEU A 158 6.05 1.37 -17.89
CA LEU A 158 5.01 2.31 -17.50
C LEU A 158 4.17 2.74 -18.70
N LYS A 159 2.87 2.83 -18.49
CA LYS A 159 1.97 3.52 -19.41
C LYS A 159 2.21 5.03 -19.29
N ALA A 160 2.26 5.72 -20.43
CA ALA A 160 2.37 7.18 -20.43
C ALA A 160 1.24 7.83 -19.60
N TYR A 161 1.64 8.84 -18.81
CA TYR A 161 0.74 9.67 -18.02
C TYR A 161 0.92 11.14 -18.44
N PRO A 162 0.11 11.63 -19.41
CA PRO A 162 0.36 12.90 -20.10
C PRO A 162 -0.17 14.14 -19.39
N TYR A 163 -0.50 14.03 -18.11
CA TYR A 163 -1.11 15.13 -17.34
C TYR A 163 -0.04 16.11 -16.84
N MET A 164 0.27 17.12 -17.63
CA MET A 164 1.40 18.04 -17.43
C MET A 164 1.27 18.93 -16.19
N SER A 165 0.05 19.19 -15.70
CA SER A 165 -0.18 19.89 -14.42
C SER A 165 0.28 19.09 -13.19
N ARG A 166 0.71 17.86 -13.40
CA ARG A 166 1.19 16.93 -12.39
C ARG A 166 2.57 16.42 -12.80
N LEU A 167 2.98 15.30 -12.25
CA LEU A 167 4.21 14.61 -12.63
C LEU A 167 3.94 13.71 -13.84
N ALA A 168 4.11 14.25 -15.03
CA ALA A 168 3.90 13.51 -16.28
C ALA A 168 5.01 12.48 -16.52
N THR A 169 4.68 11.40 -17.24
CA THR A 169 5.63 10.37 -17.68
C THR A 169 5.33 9.92 -19.10
N THR A 170 6.37 9.56 -19.85
CA THR A 170 6.24 8.81 -21.09
C THR A 170 6.32 7.30 -20.85
N SER A 171 6.17 6.49 -21.88
CA SER A 171 6.40 5.04 -21.81
C SER A 171 7.87 4.65 -21.64
N ASP A 172 8.79 5.60 -21.84
CA ASP A 172 10.24 5.40 -21.66
C ASP A 172 10.70 5.74 -20.23
N ALA A 173 9.77 6.15 -19.37
CA ALA A 173 10.07 6.47 -17.98
C ALA A 173 10.63 5.26 -17.24
N HIS A 174 11.66 5.50 -16.45
CA HIS A 174 12.25 4.57 -15.49
C HIS A 174 12.15 5.16 -14.09
N VAL A 175 11.67 4.37 -13.14
CA VAL A 175 11.55 4.77 -11.74
C VAL A 175 12.40 3.87 -10.88
N MET A 176 13.27 4.48 -10.08
CA MET A 176 14.03 3.80 -9.03
C MET A 176 13.49 4.27 -7.67
N GLU A 177 13.24 3.34 -6.77
CA GLU A 177 12.82 3.61 -5.40
C GLU A 177 13.79 2.97 -4.41
N ARG A 178 13.96 3.61 -3.27
CA ARG A 178 14.74 3.11 -2.14
C ARG A 178 13.87 3.12 -0.90
N LEU A 179 13.30 1.96 -0.60
CA LEU A 179 12.42 1.77 0.53
C LEU A 179 13.21 1.41 1.78
N SER A 180 13.03 2.17 2.85
CA SER A 180 13.63 1.91 4.14
C SER A 180 12.62 2.07 5.28
N LYS A 181 12.86 1.33 6.38
CA LYS A 181 12.05 1.38 7.59
C LYS A 181 12.85 2.09 8.67
N VAL A 182 12.30 3.17 9.22
CA VAL A 182 12.98 4.00 10.23
C VAL A 182 12.10 4.21 11.45
N GLU A 183 12.71 4.24 12.62
CA GLU A 183 12.04 4.57 13.88
C GLU A 183 12.41 6.01 14.28
N ARG A 184 11.44 6.76 14.78
CA ARG A 184 11.61 8.13 15.25
C ARG A 184 10.79 8.38 16.51
N GLU A 185 11.31 9.23 17.41
CA GLU A 185 10.53 9.77 18.52
C GLU A 185 9.61 10.88 18.00
N VAL A 186 8.31 10.72 18.20
CA VAL A 186 7.29 11.72 17.86
C VAL A 186 6.36 11.87 19.07
N ASP A 187 6.30 13.07 19.65
CA ASP A 187 5.48 13.39 20.82
C ASP A 187 5.75 12.46 22.03
N GLY A 188 7.00 11.98 22.18
CA GLY A 188 7.41 11.07 23.26
C GLY A 188 7.07 9.59 23.04
N GLU A 189 6.67 9.22 21.84
CA GLU A 189 6.41 7.84 21.44
C GLU A 189 7.33 7.46 20.28
N THR A 190 7.88 6.24 20.34
CA THR A 190 8.62 5.68 19.20
C THR A 190 7.63 5.25 18.12
N ARG A 191 7.73 5.85 16.94
CA ARG A 191 6.90 5.53 15.78
C ARG A 191 7.74 5.02 14.63
N THR A 192 7.17 4.14 13.84
CA THR A 192 7.83 3.51 12.69
C THR A 192 7.34 4.12 11.39
N PHE A 193 8.27 4.49 10.52
CA PHE A 193 7.99 5.08 9.22
C PHE A 193 8.59 4.25 8.09
N LEU A 194 7.83 4.10 7.02
CA LEU A 194 8.33 3.71 5.71
C LEU A 194 8.76 4.98 4.98
N VAL A 195 10.00 5.00 4.54
CA VAL A 195 10.57 6.09 3.73
C VAL A 195 10.81 5.55 2.34
N ASP A 196 10.30 6.27 1.34
CA ASP A 196 10.46 5.97 -0.07
C ASP A 196 11.16 7.14 -0.75
N GLU A 197 12.42 6.95 -1.16
CA GLU A 197 13.21 7.89 -1.96
C GLU A 197 13.10 7.47 -3.42
N ILE A 198 12.45 8.31 -4.22
CA ILE A 198 12.04 8.00 -5.58
C ILE A 198 12.88 8.84 -6.56
N THR A 199 13.42 8.20 -7.57
CA THR A 199 14.10 8.85 -8.69
C THR A 199 13.37 8.50 -9.99
N LEU A 200 12.80 9.50 -10.64
CA LEU A 200 12.20 9.38 -11.95
C LEU A 200 13.22 9.85 -13.02
N THR A 201 13.49 8.99 -13.98
CA THR A 201 14.27 9.30 -15.17
C THR A 201 13.38 9.18 -16.41
N ASP A 202 13.15 10.28 -17.09
CA ASP A 202 12.40 10.32 -18.36
C ASP A 202 13.02 11.40 -19.26
N PRO A 203 14.01 11.05 -20.07
CA PRO A 203 14.78 12.04 -20.84
C PRO A 203 13.99 12.73 -21.95
N LYS A 204 12.77 12.28 -22.26
CA LYS A 204 11.87 12.98 -23.16
C LYS A 204 11.20 14.19 -22.51
N LEU A 205 10.96 14.10 -21.20
CA LEU A 205 10.30 15.15 -20.44
C LEU A 205 11.24 15.97 -19.57
N TYR A 206 12.29 15.38 -19.02
CA TYR A 206 13.15 16.00 -18.02
C TYR A 206 14.61 15.99 -18.44
N THR A 207 15.28 17.13 -18.26
CA THR A 207 16.72 17.30 -18.57
C THR A 207 17.64 16.60 -17.57
N GLU A 208 17.14 16.31 -16.37
CA GLU A 208 17.83 15.56 -15.30
C GLU A 208 16.84 14.73 -14.51
N PRO A 209 17.28 13.74 -13.72
CA PRO A 209 16.40 12.94 -12.90
C PRO A 209 15.62 13.78 -11.88
N VAL A 210 14.34 13.47 -11.72
CA VAL A 210 13.45 14.10 -10.73
C VAL A 210 13.47 13.28 -9.45
N HIS A 211 13.84 13.92 -8.34
CA HIS A 211 13.89 13.29 -7.03
C HIS A 211 12.67 13.65 -6.21
N LEU A 212 12.01 12.62 -5.68
CA LEU A 212 10.83 12.73 -4.85
C LEU A 212 11.05 11.95 -3.57
N ARG A 213 10.29 12.29 -2.53
CA ARG A 213 10.31 11.56 -1.27
C ARG A 213 8.89 11.44 -0.73
N ALA A 214 8.53 10.24 -0.30
CA ALA A 214 7.29 9.97 0.40
C ALA A 214 7.59 9.28 1.74
N GLU A 215 6.74 9.51 2.72
CA GLU A 215 6.78 8.79 3.99
C GLU A 215 5.38 8.35 4.40
N ALA A 216 5.32 7.19 5.05
CA ALA A 216 4.09 6.69 5.64
C ALA A 216 4.38 6.13 7.03
N GLU A 217 3.49 6.37 7.98
CA GLU A 217 3.57 5.88 9.36
C GLU A 217 2.90 4.51 9.47
N LEU A 218 3.53 3.56 10.14
CA LEU A 218 2.94 2.26 10.45
C LEU A 218 1.75 2.43 11.41
N ARG A 219 0.59 1.96 11.03
CA ARG A 219 -0.66 2.16 11.74
C ARG A 219 -1.38 0.82 11.99
N PRO A 220 -0.96 0.05 13.00
CA PRO A 220 -1.60 -1.22 13.34
C PRO A 220 -3.00 -1.06 13.96
N ASP A 221 -3.38 0.18 14.30
CA ASP A 221 -4.64 0.56 14.92
C ASP A 221 -5.77 0.88 13.93
N ILE A 222 -5.47 0.93 12.62
CA ILE A 222 -6.46 1.16 11.56
C ILE A 222 -6.64 -0.10 10.70
N GLN A 223 -7.68 -0.09 9.89
CA GLN A 223 -7.95 -1.11 8.88
C GLN A 223 -8.16 -0.45 7.53
N MET A 224 -7.91 -1.21 6.46
CA MET A 224 -8.22 -0.80 5.10
C MET A 224 -9.73 -0.75 4.92
N LEU A 225 -10.21 0.31 4.28
CA LEU A 225 -11.63 0.48 3.96
C LEU A 225 -11.89 0.16 2.49
N GLU A 226 -13.15 -0.09 2.16
CA GLU A 226 -13.58 -0.17 0.79
C GLU A 226 -13.61 1.24 0.17
N TYR A 227 -13.02 1.36 -1.02
CA TYR A 227 -13.03 2.61 -1.79
C TYR A 227 -13.83 2.42 -3.07
N THR A 228 -14.90 3.21 -3.19
CA THR A 228 -15.91 3.08 -4.25
C THR A 228 -15.94 4.31 -5.16
N CYS A 229 -14.83 4.57 -5.86
CA CYS A 229 -14.71 5.72 -6.76
C CYS A 229 -15.79 5.74 -7.86
N THR A 230 -16.19 4.57 -8.36
CA THR A 230 -17.18 4.45 -9.44
C THR A 230 -18.61 4.74 -8.98
N ASP A 231 -18.91 4.62 -7.70
CA ASP A 231 -20.25 4.89 -7.16
C ASP A 231 -20.62 6.36 -7.32
N THR A 232 -19.66 7.27 -7.11
CA THR A 232 -19.88 8.70 -7.35
C THR A 232 -20.27 8.98 -8.81
N LEU A 233 -19.60 8.33 -9.77
CA LEU A 233 -19.91 8.49 -11.21
C LEU A 233 -21.30 7.91 -11.54
N TRP A 234 -21.68 6.81 -10.89
CA TRP A 234 -23.00 6.21 -11.06
C TRP A 234 -24.09 7.12 -10.48
N ASP A 235 -23.88 7.69 -9.30
CA ASP A 235 -24.79 8.63 -8.67
C ASP A 235 -24.99 9.90 -9.52
N GLU A 236 -23.92 10.46 -10.07
CA GLU A 236 -23.99 11.58 -11.01
C GLU A 236 -24.80 11.22 -12.26
N TYR A 237 -24.59 10.03 -12.83
CA TYR A 237 -25.38 9.53 -13.97
C TYR A 237 -26.87 9.42 -13.64
N LEU A 238 -27.21 8.87 -12.47
CA LEU A 238 -28.61 8.76 -12.01
C LEU A 238 -29.23 10.14 -11.85
N GLN A 239 -28.53 11.08 -11.21
CA GLN A 239 -29.01 12.46 -11.02
C GLN A 239 -29.26 13.16 -12.36
N GLN A 240 -28.34 13.07 -13.31
CA GLN A 240 -28.49 13.66 -14.64
C GLN A 240 -29.71 13.11 -15.41
N ARG A 241 -30.10 11.87 -15.11
CA ARG A 241 -31.24 11.17 -15.73
C ARG A 241 -32.53 11.29 -14.93
N GLY A 242 -32.49 11.86 -13.72
CA GLY A 242 -33.64 11.90 -12.80
C GLY A 242 -34.10 10.52 -12.35
N LEU A 243 -33.17 9.56 -12.27
CA LEU A 243 -33.41 8.20 -11.81
C LEU A 243 -33.12 8.06 -10.32
N THR A 244 -33.90 7.22 -9.66
CA THR A 244 -33.71 6.89 -8.24
C THR A 244 -33.77 5.39 -8.07
N LEU A 245 -32.80 4.83 -7.35
CA LEU A 245 -32.79 3.41 -7.00
C LEU A 245 -33.86 3.12 -5.94
N PRO A 246 -34.46 1.91 -5.95
CA PRO A 246 -35.40 1.52 -4.89
C PRO A 246 -34.64 1.36 -3.57
N ASP A 247 -35.26 1.80 -2.49
CA ASP A 247 -34.77 1.55 -1.14
C ASP A 247 -35.12 0.12 -0.72
N VAL A 248 -34.16 -0.78 -0.86
CA VAL A 248 -34.37 -2.20 -0.52
C VAL A 248 -34.35 -2.46 0.99
N ASP A 249 -33.80 -1.55 1.79
CA ASP A 249 -33.80 -1.64 3.26
C ASP A 249 -35.17 -1.26 3.85
N ALA A 250 -36.02 -0.59 3.06
CA ALA A 250 -37.38 -0.30 3.43
C ALA A 250 -38.33 -1.50 3.27
N LEU A 251 -37.86 -2.66 2.75
CA LEU A 251 -38.66 -3.86 2.64
C LEU A 251 -38.98 -4.42 4.04
N PRO A 252 -40.24 -4.91 4.27
CA PRO A 252 -40.58 -5.50 5.55
C PRO A 252 -39.78 -6.78 5.80
N GLU A 253 -39.41 -7.00 7.07
CA GLU A 253 -38.76 -8.25 7.48
C GLU A 253 -39.60 -9.46 7.04
N SER A 254 -38.91 -10.44 6.43
CA SER A 254 -39.54 -11.72 6.07
C SER A 254 -40.03 -12.43 7.33
N ARG A 255 -41.33 -12.72 7.40
CA ARG A 255 -41.97 -13.46 8.53
C ARG A 255 -41.52 -14.93 8.49
#